data_3892b363e73df8bd4e43b7a22bfc7682
#
_entry.id   3892b363e73df8bd4e43b7a22bfc7682
#
_cell.length_a   1.000
_cell.length_b   1.000
_cell.length_c   1.000
_cell.angle_alpha   90.00
_cell.angle_beta   90.00
_cell.angle_gamma   90.00
#
_symmetry.space_group_name_H-M   'P 1'
#
loop_
_entity.id
_entity.type
_entity.pdbx_description
1 polymer ?
#
loop_
_entity_poly.entity_id
_entity_poly.type
_entity_poly.pdbx_seq_one_letter_code
_entity_poly.pdbx_strand_id
1 'polypeptide(L)'
;MLDFAVNVRQGTPPSWLLDRLSRRLPDLARYPGAGDERAAGTAAASRHGRHPDEVLPLAGAAEGFALLPQLRPALAAVIAPAFTEPEAVLTAAGIPVHHVVLPPPFQLASADVPADADLVVVGNPTNPTAVLHPREQILRLRRPGRIVVVDEAFADAVPGEPESLAGESLPDVLVMRSLTKTWSLAGLRVGYALGAPPLLRRLTATRAHWPLGTLQLEALAACCTPDAVADAAAGARRLAAMREQMVAALTGSGIPVVDGRAPFVLFNLPDAELARKQLDSRGIAVRRCDTFVGLDGHYLRAAVRHEWPTLVHALTEVLA
;
A
#
# COMPACT_ATOMS: atom_id res chain seq x y z
N MET A 1 -24.38 0.09 -6.62
CA MET A 1 -23.21 -0.31 -7.38
C MET A 1 -22.24 -1.03 -6.43
N LEU A 2 -21.84 -2.24 -6.77
CA LEU A 2 -20.82 -2.99 -6.03
C LEU A 2 -19.43 -2.57 -6.53
N ASP A 3 -18.66 -1.92 -5.69
CA ASP A 3 -17.34 -1.38 -6.08
C ASP A 3 -16.19 -2.29 -5.63
N PHE A 4 -15.67 -3.11 -6.52
CA PHE A 4 -14.46 -3.91 -6.35
C PHE A 4 -13.20 -3.22 -6.90
N ALA A 5 -13.31 -2.02 -7.48
CA ALA A 5 -12.17 -1.29 -8.06
C ALA A 5 -11.30 -0.62 -6.99
N VAL A 6 -11.91 -0.17 -5.89
CA VAL A 6 -11.24 0.56 -4.81
C VAL A 6 -10.77 -0.38 -3.71
N ASN A 7 -9.46 -0.35 -3.41
CA ASN A 7 -8.81 -1.21 -2.40
C ASN A 7 -8.85 -0.59 -0.98
N VAL A 8 -9.99 -0.09 -0.56
CA VAL A 8 -10.20 0.38 0.81
C VAL A 8 -11.22 -0.55 1.46
N ARG A 9 -11.00 -0.95 2.72
CA ARG A 9 -11.99 -1.71 3.47
C ARG A 9 -13.33 -0.96 3.42
N GLN A 10 -14.40 -1.66 3.07
CA GLN A 10 -15.73 -1.07 3.06
C GLN A 10 -16.26 -0.90 4.48
N GLY A 11 -17.14 0.09 4.63
CA GLY A 11 -17.79 0.41 5.88
C GLY A 11 -17.22 1.65 6.56
N THR A 12 -17.70 1.92 7.74
CA THR A 12 -17.22 3.01 8.59
C THR A 12 -15.98 2.57 9.37
N PRO A 13 -15.12 3.51 9.78
CA PRO A 13 -14.11 3.22 10.80
C PRO A 13 -14.75 2.59 12.06
N PRO A 14 -14.01 1.77 12.82
CA PRO A 14 -14.53 1.18 14.06
C PRO A 14 -15.06 2.25 15.03
N SER A 15 -16.13 1.94 15.78
CA SER A 15 -16.76 2.90 16.70
C SER A 15 -15.79 3.45 17.73
N TRP A 16 -14.92 2.59 18.30
CA TRP A 16 -13.90 3.01 19.26
C TRP A 16 -12.96 4.09 18.67
N LEU A 17 -12.63 4.00 17.37
CA LEU A 17 -11.78 4.99 16.70
C LEU A 17 -12.57 6.28 16.43
N LEU A 18 -13.81 6.17 15.96
CA LEU A 18 -14.69 7.33 15.77
C LEU A 18 -14.90 8.10 17.09
N ASP A 19 -15.19 7.40 18.18
CA ASP A 19 -15.36 7.99 19.50
C ASP A 19 -14.08 8.71 19.97
N ARG A 20 -12.92 8.10 19.70
CA ARG A 20 -11.63 8.69 20.04
C ARG A 20 -11.34 9.96 19.24
N LEU A 21 -11.59 9.95 17.94
CA LEU A 21 -11.46 11.13 17.08
C LEU A 21 -12.46 12.22 17.44
N SER A 22 -13.69 11.86 17.76
CA SER A 22 -14.74 12.83 18.15
C SER A 22 -14.36 13.63 19.40
N ARG A 23 -13.70 13.01 20.37
CA ARG A 23 -13.19 13.70 21.57
C ARG A 23 -12.13 14.75 21.26
N ARG A 24 -11.45 14.64 20.11
CA ARG A 24 -10.41 15.60 19.69
C ARG A 24 -10.95 16.74 18.81
N LEU A 25 -12.25 16.74 18.44
CA LEU A 25 -12.83 17.80 17.61
C LEU A 25 -12.69 19.21 18.21
N PRO A 26 -12.86 19.44 19.53
CA PRO A 26 -12.63 20.76 20.14
C PRO A 26 -11.18 21.26 19.98
N ASP A 27 -10.21 20.38 19.79
CA ASP A 27 -8.81 20.71 19.63
C ASP A 27 -8.48 21.31 18.26
N LEU A 28 -9.39 21.23 17.29
CA LEU A 28 -9.20 21.75 15.92
C LEU A 28 -9.04 23.28 15.87
N ALA A 29 -9.38 23.98 16.95
CA ALA A 29 -9.20 25.43 17.05
C ALA A 29 -7.73 25.88 17.14
N ARG A 30 -6.78 24.94 17.31
CA ARG A 30 -5.35 25.18 17.47
C ARG A 30 -4.51 24.26 16.62
N TYR A 31 -3.28 24.65 16.33
CA TYR A 31 -2.31 23.75 15.71
C TYR A 31 -2.00 22.55 16.61
N PRO A 32 -1.73 21.36 16.04
CA PRO A 32 -1.29 20.21 16.83
C PRO A 32 -0.05 20.54 17.66
N GLY A 33 -0.04 20.10 18.89
CA GLY A 33 1.11 20.28 19.78
C GLY A 33 2.23 19.27 19.48
N ALA A 34 3.45 19.59 19.87
CA ALA A 34 4.58 18.66 19.80
C ALA A 34 4.33 17.35 20.56
N GLY A 35 3.43 17.35 21.55
CA GLY A 35 2.96 16.15 22.25
C GLY A 35 2.17 15.20 21.37
N ASP A 36 1.32 15.72 20.49
CA ASP A 36 0.50 14.91 19.57
C ASP A 36 1.39 14.17 18.56
N GLU A 37 2.33 14.88 17.94
CA GLU A 37 3.27 14.30 16.98
C GLU A 37 4.16 13.24 17.64
N ARG A 38 4.67 13.54 18.84
CA ARG A 38 5.48 12.60 19.61
C ARG A 38 4.69 11.35 20.01
N ALA A 39 3.46 11.49 20.44
CA ALA A 39 2.60 10.36 20.81
C ALA A 39 2.35 9.46 19.58
N ALA A 40 2.05 10.05 18.42
CA ALA A 40 1.85 9.34 17.16
C ALA A 40 3.12 8.59 16.72
N GLY A 41 4.27 9.27 16.73
CA GLY A 41 5.56 8.67 16.37
C GLY A 41 5.96 7.55 17.33
N THR A 42 5.78 7.75 18.64
CA THR A 42 6.09 6.72 19.67
C THR A 42 5.21 5.48 19.53
N ALA A 43 3.91 5.66 19.27
CA ALA A 43 3.01 4.51 19.08
C ALA A 43 3.39 3.68 17.85
N ALA A 44 3.69 4.34 16.73
CA ALA A 44 4.13 3.66 15.52
C ALA A 44 5.51 2.99 15.69
N ALA A 45 6.44 3.65 16.39
CA ALA A 45 7.75 3.08 16.73
C ALA A 45 7.60 1.81 17.57
N SER A 46 6.80 1.88 18.63
CA SER A 46 6.55 0.74 19.55
C SER A 46 5.93 -0.46 18.80
N ARG A 47 5.01 -0.19 17.86
CA ARG A 47 4.41 -1.25 17.01
C ARG A 47 5.46 -2.08 16.28
N HIS A 48 6.55 -1.46 15.85
CA HIS A 48 7.58 -2.09 15.01
C HIS A 48 8.90 -2.35 15.74
N GLY A 49 8.96 -2.11 17.05
CA GLY A 49 10.22 -2.25 17.82
C GLY A 49 11.30 -1.26 17.39
N ARG A 50 10.91 -0.06 16.92
CA ARG A 50 11.81 0.98 16.40
C ARG A 50 11.97 2.13 17.41
N HIS A 51 12.99 2.97 17.19
CA HIS A 51 13.11 4.23 17.94
C HIS A 51 12.15 5.28 17.36
N PRO A 52 11.55 6.17 18.17
CA PRO A 52 10.64 7.22 17.67
C PRO A 52 11.23 8.12 16.59
N ASP A 53 12.53 8.40 16.63
CA ASP A 53 13.24 9.20 15.60
C ASP A 53 13.34 8.50 14.23
N GLU A 54 13.03 7.20 14.16
CA GLU A 54 12.98 6.42 12.94
C GLU A 54 11.58 6.38 12.32
N VAL A 55 10.64 7.15 12.87
CA VAL A 55 9.25 7.24 12.38
C VAL A 55 8.93 8.64 11.93
N LEU A 56 8.35 8.75 10.73
CA LEU A 56 7.83 9.99 10.19
C LEU A 56 6.32 9.85 9.97
N PRO A 57 5.46 10.50 10.78
CA PRO A 57 4.03 10.59 10.49
C PRO A 57 3.76 11.27 9.16
N LEU A 58 2.79 10.77 8.37
CA LEU A 58 2.48 11.22 7.01
C LEU A 58 0.97 11.39 6.81
N ALA A 59 0.59 12.34 5.95
CA ALA A 59 -0.77 12.49 5.44
C ALA A 59 -1.11 11.38 4.41
N GLY A 60 -1.00 10.12 4.85
CA GLY A 60 -1.06 8.90 4.05
C GLY A 60 0.29 8.60 3.37
N ALA A 61 0.48 7.36 2.89
CA ALA A 61 1.68 6.96 2.15
C ALA A 61 1.93 7.84 0.91
N ALA A 62 0.88 8.41 0.33
CA ALA A 62 0.96 9.32 -0.80
C ALA A 62 1.85 10.55 -0.53
N GLU A 63 1.79 11.13 0.67
CA GLU A 63 2.71 12.20 1.04
C GLU A 63 4.16 11.70 1.04
N GLY A 64 4.41 10.49 1.55
CA GLY A 64 5.74 9.90 1.53
C GLY A 64 6.31 9.78 0.11
N PHE A 65 5.49 9.39 -0.86
CA PHE A 65 5.90 9.37 -2.26
C PHE A 65 6.16 10.78 -2.81
N ALA A 66 5.30 11.74 -2.49
CA ALA A 66 5.48 13.14 -2.90
C ALA A 66 6.80 13.76 -2.38
N LEU A 67 7.32 13.24 -1.28
CA LEU A 67 8.60 13.68 -0.70
C LEU A 67 9.84 13.00 -1.32
N LEU A 68 9.70 11.90 -2.07
CA LEU A 68 10.84 11.16 -2.66
C LEU A 68 11.81 12.04 -3.48
N PRO A 69 11.35 13.03 -4.25
CA PRO A 69 12.27 13.93 -4.97
C PRO A 69 13.28 14.66 -4.08
N GLN A 70 12.98 14.83 -2.77
CA GLN A 70 13.92 15.46 -1.82
C GLN A 70 15.17 14.61 -1.57
N LEU A 71 15.11 13.31 -1.88
CA LEU A 71 16.27 12.42 -1.82
C LEU A 71 17.26 12.69 -2.97
N ARG A 72 16.83 13.43 -4.02
CA ARG A 72 17.62 13.84 -5.20
C ARG A 72 18.30 12.65 -5.87
N PRO A 73 17.59 11.58 -6.25
CA PRO A 73 18.20 10.51 -6.98
C PRO A 73 18.60 10.94 -8.38
N ALA A 74 19.72 10.42 -8.88
CA ALA A 74 20.14 10.61 -10.26
C ALA A 74 19.35 9.73 -11.23
N LEU A 75 19.01 8.51 -10.81
CA LEU A 75 18.16 7.57 -11.53
C LEU A 75 17.33 6.77 -10.54
N ALA A 76 16.02 6.80 -10.72
CA ALA A 76 15.10 5.95 -9.97
C ALA A 76 14.70 4.71 -10.78
N ALA A 77 14.71 3.52 -10.17
CA ALA A 77 14.15 2.31 -10.72
C ALA A 77 12.82 1.98 -10.01
N VAL A 78 11.76 1.75 -10.77
CA VAL A 78 10.46 1.32 -10.24
C VAL A 78 10.21 -0.12 -10.67
N ILE A 79 10.05 -1.01 -9.69
CA ILE A 79 9.74 -2.42 -9.95
C ILE A 79 8.27 -2.49 -10.39
N ALA A 80 8.04 -2.78 -11.67
CA ALA A 80 6.72 -2.81 -12.29
C ALA A 80 6.26 -4.26 -12.59
N PRO A 81 4.94 -4.53 -12.60
CA PRO A 81 3.82 -3.60 -12.42
C PRO A 81 3.71 -3.06 -11.00
N ALA A 82 3.47 -1.76 -10.83
CA ALA A 82 3.43 -1.10 -9.52
C ALA A 82 2.39 0.01 -9.44
N PHE A 83 2.16 0.49 -8.23
CA PHE A 83 1.39 1.71 -8.01
C PHE A 83 2.08 2.91 -8.67
N THR A 84 1.32 3.72 -9.40
CA THR A 84 1.87 4.70 -10.35
C THR A 84 2.30 6.03 -9.72
N GLU A 85 1.96 6.29 -8.46
CA GLU A 85 2.21 7.59 -7.82
C GLU A 85 3.71 7.87 -7.59
N PRO A 86 4.55 6.91 -7.16
CA PRO A 86 6.00 7.14 -7.05
C PRO A 86 6.64 7.57 -8.37
N GLU A 87 6.29 6.89 -9.47
CA GLU A 87 6.76 7.27 -10.81
C GLU A 87 6.31 8.68 -11.19
N ALA A 88 5.01 8.97 -11.01
CA ALA A 88 4.43 10.25 -11.40
C ALA A 88 5.12 11.43 -10.70
N VAL A 89 5.39 11.33 -9.39
CA VAL A 89 6.03 12.41 -8.63
C VAL A 89 7.51 12.56 -8.97
N LEU A 90 8.23 11.46 -9.21
CA LEU A 90 9.64 11.49 -9.61
C LEU A 90 9.79 12.13 -11.01
N THR A 91 8.96 11.69 -11.97
CA THR A 91 8.93 12.24 -13.32
C THR A 91 8.57 13.73 -13.33
N ALA A 92 7.55 14.13 -12.54
CA ALA A 92 7.16 15.53 -12.40
C ALA A 92 8.27 16.42 -11.82
N ALA A 93 9.15 15.83 -11.01
CA ALA A 93 10.34 16.50 -10.47
C ALA A 93 11.55 16.48 -11.43
N GLY A 94 11.41 15.96 -12.65
CA GLY A 94 12.50 15.86 -13.63
C GLY A 94 13.50 14.76 -13.35
N ILE A 95 13.19 13.80 -12.47
CA ILE A 95 14.07 12.69 -12.14
C ILE A 95 13.84 11.56 -13.16
N PRO A 96 14.89 11.05 -13.82
CA PRO A 96 14.79 9.91 -14.72
C PRO A 96 14.24 8.68 -13.99
N VAL A 97 13.26 7.99 -14.60
CA VAL A 97 12.67 6.76 -14.07
C VAL A 97 12.88 5.61 -15.04
N HIS A 98 13.44 4.52 -14.55
CA HIS A 98 13.58 3.26 -15.27
C HIS A 98 12.58 2.24 -14.74
N HIS A 99 11.77 1.65 -15.62
CA HIS A 99 10.86 0.59 -15.24
C HIS A 99 11.55 -0.78 -15.33
N VAL A 100 11.64 -1.47 -14.19
CA VAL A 100 12.07 -2.86 -14.12
C VAL A 100 10.82 -3.73 -14.23
N VAL A 101 10.43 -4.05 -15.46
CA VAL A 101 9.19 -4.79 -15.74
C VAL A 101 9.39 -6.28 -15.44
N LEU A 102 8.66 -6.78 -14.46
CA LEU A 102 8.65 -8.20 -14.12
C LEU A 102 7.69 -8.96 -15.04
N PRO A 103 8.13 -10.01 -15.70
CA PRO A 103 7.22 -10.88 -16.44
C PRO A 103 6.35 -11.71 -15.49
N PRO A 104 5.17 -12.19 -15.94
CA PRO A 104 4.40 -13.16 -15.16
C PRO A 104 5.27 -14.37 -14.73
N PRO A 105 5.17 -14.86 -13.50
CA PRO A 105 4.24 -14.51 -12.44
C PRO A 105 4.66 -13.33 -11.56
N PHE A 106 5.37 -12.34 -12.07
CA PHE A 106 5.75 -11.06 -11.43
C PHE A 106 6.65 -11.22 -10.19
N GLN A 107 7.61 -12.13 -10.26
CA GLN A 107 8.52 -12.44 -9.15
C GLN A 107 9.74 -11.51 -9.15
N LEU A 108 10.05 -10.90 -8.00
CA LEU A 108 11.19 -9.99 -7.84
C LEU A 108 12.55 -10.65 -8.15
N ALA A 109 12.64 -11.98 -8.02
CA ALA A 109 13.85 -12.73 -8.36
C ALA A 109 14.31 -12.55 -9.81
N SER A 110 13.41 -12.16 -10.73
CA SER A 110 13.72 -11.88 -12.14
C SER A 110 14.07 -10.41 -12.41
N ALA A 111 14.14 -9.56 -11.39
CA ALA A 111 14.41 -8.14 -11.56
C ALA A 111 15.86 -7.87 -11.98
N ASP A 112 16.02 -7.17 -13.10
CA ASP A 112 17.32 -6.63 -13.53
C ASP A 112 17.33 -5.11 -13.27
N VAL A 113 17.80 -4.72 -12.09
CA VAL A 113 17.84 -3.32 -11.66
C VAL A 113 19.12 -2.66 -12.14
N PRO A 114 19.06 -1.55 -12.91
CA PRO A 114 20.23 -0.83 -13.40
C PRO A 114 21.25 -0.57 -12.29
N ALA A 115 22.51 -0.77 -12.61
CA ALA A 115 23.60 -0.65 -11.65
C ALA A 115 23.75 0.77 -11.12
N ASP A 116 23.41 1.78 -11.92
CA ASP A 116 23.49 3.22 -11.63
C ASP A 116 22.21 3.78 -10.99
N ALA A 117 21.12 2.98 -10.87
CA ALA A 117 19.96 3.41 -10.12
C ALA A 117 20.30 3.56 -8.63
N ASP A 118 20.14 4.77 -8.10
CA ASP A 118 20.42 5.13 -6.70
C ASP A 118 19.16 5.23 -5.83
N LEU A 119 17.97 5.13 -6.46
CA LEU A 119 16.68 4.91 -5.79
C LEU A 119 15.98 3.71 -6.42
N VAL A 120 15.45 2.79 -5.61
CA VAL A 120 14.60 1.69 -6.08
C VAL A 120 13.29 1.72 -5.31
N VAL A 121 12.16 1.62 -6.01
CA VAL A 121 10.83 1.56 -5.40
C VAL A 121 10.20 0.20 -5.70
N VAL A 122 9.73 -0.50 -4.65
CA VAL A 122 9.06 -1.79 -4.75
C VAL A 122 7.84 -1.83 -3.83
N GLY A 123 6.71 -2.37 -4.32
CA GLY A 123 5.51 -2.62 -3.51
C GLY A 123 5.57 -4.00 -2.84
N ASN A 124 5.20 -4.11 -1.56
CA ASN A 124 5.15 -5.40 -0.87
C ASN A 124 4.05 -5.49 0.21
N PRO A 125 2.90 -6.17 -0.07
CA PRO A 125 2.52 -6.77 -1.36
C PRO A 125 2.31 -5.71 -2.45
N THR A 126 2.63 -6.10 -3.68
CA THR A 126 2.56 -5.20 -4.82
C THR A 126 1.11 -4.90 -5.23
N ASN A 127 0.79 -3.66 -5.52
CA ASN A 127 -0.41 -3.26 -6.24
C ASN A 127 -0.05 -2.95 -7.70
N PRO A 128 -0.61 -3.62 -8.73
CA PRO A 128 -1.88 -4.38 -8.71
C PRO A 128 -1.76 -5.90 -8.60
N THR A 129 -0.56 -6.49 -8.63
CA THR A 129 -0.35 -7.93 -8.79
C THR A 129 -0.73 -8.76 -7.55
N ALA A 130 -0.81 -8.14 -6.39
CA ALA A 130 -0.98 -8.78 -5.09
C ALA A 130 0.20 -9.67 -4.64
N VAL A 131 1.27 -9.75 -5.42
CA VAL A 131 2.45 -10.57 -5.12
C VAL A 131 3.13 -10.07 -3.86
N LEU A 132 3.43 -11.01 -2.96
CA LEU A 132 4.23 -10.77 -1.76
C LEU A 132 5.64 -11.32 -2.03
N HIS A 133 6.60 -10.42 -2.14
CA HIS A 133 8.00 -10.77 -2.38
C HIS A 133 8.70 -11.16 -1.07
N PRO A 134 9.53 -12.20 -1.08
CA PRO A 134 10.38 -12.54 0.06
C PRO A 134 11.26 -11.34 0.47
N ARG A 135 11.34 -11.07 1.76
CA ARG A 135 12.14 -9.96 2.31
C ARG A 135 13.61 -10.01 1.90
N GLU A 136 14.17 -11.21 1.80
CA GLU A 136 15.56 -11.41 1.35
C GLU A 136 15.77 -10.93 -0.09
N GLN A 137 14.77 -11.06 -0.96
CA GLN A 137 14.86 -10.55 -2.33
C GLN A 137 14.81 -9.03 -2.35
N ILE A 138 14.01 -8.40 -1.50
CA ILE A 138 13.99 -6.93 -1.36
C ILE A 138 15.32 -6.44 -0.80
N LEU A 139 15.87 -7.11 0.19
CA LEU A 139 17.18 -6.76 0.78
C LEU A 139 18.35 -6.89 -0.22
N ARG A 140 18.25 -7.77 -1.22
CA ARG A 140 19.24 -7.88 -2.31
C ARG A 140 19.23 -6.70 -3.27
N LEU A 141 18.20 -5.87 -3.28
CA LEU A 141 18.16 -4.62 -4.05
C LEU A 141 19.12 -3.57 -3.48
N ARG A 142 19.52 -3.71 -2.21
CA ARG A 142 20.42 -2.78 -1.53
C ARG A 142 21.85 -2.85 -2.10
N ARG A 143 22.50 -1.72 -2.18
CA ARG A 143 23.91 -1.55 -2.53
C ARG A 143 24.41 -0.20 -2.01
N PRO A 144 25.71 0.01 -1.88
CA PRO A 144 26.27 1.30 -1.45
C PRO A 144 25.74 2.46 -2.32
N GLY A 145 25.22 3.51 -1.67
CA GLY A 145 24.67 4.70 -2.32
C GLY A 145 23.22 4.58 -2.82
N ARG A 146 22.62 3.41 -2.78
CA ARG A 146 21.23 3.17 -3.22
C ARG A 146 20.27 3.20 -2.03
N ILE A 147 19.15 3.89 -2.20
CA ILE A 147 18.02 3.86 -1.27
C ILE A 147 16.96 2.92 -1.82
N VAL A 148 16.43 2.02 -0.98
CA VAL A 148 15.31 1.14 -1.31
C VAL A 148 14.07 1.63 -0.58
N VAL A 149 13.03 1.98 -1.34
CA VAL A 149 11.70 2.37 -0.84
C VAL A 149 10.76 1.19 -0.98
N VAL A 150 10.21 0.73 0.12
CA VAL A 150 9.27 -0.39 0.17
C VAL A 150 7.87 0.14 0.48
N ASP A 151 6.96 0.03 -0.48
CA ASP A 151 5.55 0.38 -0.29
C ASP A 151 4.82 -0.79 0.38
N GLU A 152 4.67 -0.70 1.69
CA GLU A 152 3.94 -1.66 2.52
C GLU A 152 2.52 -1.19 2.86
N ALA A 153 1.88 -0.42 1.98
CA ALA A 153 0.53 0.10 2.22
C ALA A 153 -0.54 -0.99 2.43
N PHE A 154 -0.25 -2.23 2.05
CA PHE A 154 -1.13 -3.39 2.21
C PHE A 154 -0.56 -4.47 3.13
N ALA A 155 0.57 -4.26 3.78
CA ALA A 155 1.19 -5.25 4.66
C ALA A 155 0.29 -5.64 5.83
N ASP A 156 -0.46 -4.68 6.41
CA ASP A 156 -1.44 -4.91 7.48
C ASP A 156 -2.55 -5.93 7.11
N ALA A 157 -2.75 -6.20 5.83
CA ALA A 157 -3.75 -7.16 5.35
C ALA A 157 -3.18 -8.58 5.20
N VAL A 158 -1.87 -8.75 5.40
CA VAL A 158 -1.19 -10.05 5.34
C VAL A 158 -1.02 -10.58 6.76
N PRO A 159 -1.57 -11.75 7.11
CA PRO A 159 -1.46 -12.31 8.45
C PRO A 159 -0.01 -12.48 8.90
N GLY A 160 0.33 -11.84 10.02
CA GLY A 160 1.67 -11.90 10.61
C GLY A 160 2.74 -11.07 9.91
N GLU A 161 2.44 -10.43 8.81
CA GLU A 161 3.36 -9.56 8.04
C GLU A 161 4.76 -10.19 7.82
N PRO A 162 4.87 -11.46 7.35
CA PRO A 162 6.12 -12.24 7.40
C PRO A 162 7.25 -11.62 6.57
N GLU A 163 6.93 -10.86 5.53
CA GLU A 163 7.90 -10.26 4.62
C GLU A 163 8.07 -8.75 4.82
N SER A 164 7.53 -8.21 5.93
CA SER A 164 7.65 -6.78 6.25
C SER A 164 9.08 -6.42 6.66
N LEU A 165 9.55 -5.27 6.19
CA LEU A 165 10.80 -4.64 6.62
C LEU A 165 10.58 -3.52 7.65
N ALA A 166 9.36 -3.32 8.13
CA ALA A 166 9.01 -2.25 9.06
C ALA A 166 9.77 -2.33 10.40
N GLY A 167 10.13 -3.54 10.86
CA GLY A 167 10.94 -3.77 12.06
C GLY A 167 12.45 -3.61 11.87
N GLU A 168 12.93 -3.43 10.63
CA GLU A 168 14.36 -3.41 10.31
C GLU A 168 14.94 -1.99 10.36
N SER A 169 15.93 -1.76 11.22
CA SER A 169 16.66 -0.49 11.28
C SER A 169 17.83 -0.51 10.29
N LEU A 170 17.59 -0.14 9.03
CA LEU A 170 18.57 -0.13 7.96
C LEU A 170 18.80 1.31 7.47
N PRO A 171 20.07 1.72 7.21
CA PRO A 171 20.40 3.10 6.88
C PRO A 171 19.88 3.58 5.52
N ASP A 172 19.58 2.65 4.62
CA ASP A 172 19.27 2.84 3.20
C ASP A 172 17.89 2.28 2.81
N VAL A 173 17.06 1.88 3.77
CA VAL A 173 15.70 1.40 3.53
C VAL A 173 14.67 2.36 4.10
N LEU A 174 13.66 2.69 3.29
CA LEU A 174 12.51 3.50 3.67
C LEU A 174 11.24 2.68 3.46
N VAL A 175 10.50 2.40 4.54
CA VAL A 175 9.26 1.64 4.48
C VAL A 175 8.07 2.60 4.60
N MET A 176 7.14 2.54 3.65
CA MET A 176 5.91 3.34 3.64
C MET A 176 4.74 2.51 4.17
N ARG A 177 4.04 3.02 5.19
CA ARG A 177 2.87 2.37 5.79
C ARG A 177 1.62 3.22 5.61
N SER A 178 0.49 2.59 5.36
CA SER A 178 -0.81 3.26 5.20
C SER A 178 -1.84 2.70 6.17
N LEU A 179 -2.49 3.55 6.95
CA LEU A 179 -3.61 3.17 7.81
C LEU A 179 -4.97 3.33 7.11
N THR A 180 -4.96 3.96 5.92
CA THR A 180 -6.20 4.27 5.17
C THR A 180 -6.94 3.02 4.72
N LYS A 181 -6.22 1.92 4.47
CA LYS A 181 -6.79 0.70 3.90
C LYS A 181 -7.40 -0.19 4.99
N THR A 182 -6.67 -0.41 6.05
CA THR A 182 -7.04 -1.29 7.16
C THR A 182 -8.18 -0.74 8.00
N TRP A 183 -8.20 0.59 8.21
CA TRP A 183 -9.10 1.24 9.17
C TRP A 183 -10.22 2.06 8.52
N SER A 184 -10.44 1.94 7.21
CA SER A 184 -11.46 2.73 6.46
C SER A 184 -11.26 4.25 6.60
N LEU A 185 -10.00 4.69 6.62
CA LEU A 185 -9.61 6.09 6.86
C LEU A 185 -9.19 6.82 5.56
N ALA A 186 -9.74 6.42 4.42
CA ALA A 186 -9.34 6.99 3.13
C ALA A 186 -9.53 8.52 3.08
N GLY A 187 -10.59 9.05 3.68
CA GLY A 187 -10.87 10.48 3.76
C GLY A 187 -10.01 11.22 4.78
N LEU A 188 -9.48 10.53 5.81
CA LEU A 188 -8.64 11.17 6.84
C LEU A 188 -7.18 11.34 6.40
N ARG A 189 -6.69 10.55 5.47
CA ARG A 189 -5.31 10.61 4.97
C ARG A 189 -4.27 10.41 6.09
N VAL A 190 -4.02 9.17 6.50
CA VAL A 190 -3.09 8.87 7.59
C VAL A 190 -2.19 7.68 7.25
N GLY A 191 -0.91 7.82 7.53
CA GLY A 191 0.13 6.82 7.34
C GLY A 191 1.42 7.25 8.01
N TYR A 192 2.50 6.55 7.76
CA TYR A 192 3.83 6.91 8.26
C TYR A 192 4.92 6.25 7.42
N ALA A 193 6.13 6.80 7.49
CA ALA A 193 7.34 6.17 6.97
C ALA A 193 8.23 5.72 8.14
N LEU A 194 8.98 4.66 7.90
CA LEU A 194 10.01 4.12 8.78
C LEU A 194 11.34 4.15 8.04
N GLY A 195 12.36 4.71 8.67
CA GLY A 195 13.70 4.82 8.08
C GLY A 195 14.73 5.36 9.06
N ALA A 196 16.01 5.29 8.70
CA ALA A 196 17.06 5.88 9.52
C ALA A 196 16.87 7.40 9.67
N PRO A 197 17.14 7.99 10.84
CA PRO A 197 16.93 9.42 11.08
C PRO A 197 17.62 10.34 10.05
N PRO A 198 18.86 10.07 9.57
CA PRO A 198 19.45 10.88 8.49
C PRO A 198 18.65 10.85 7.18
N LEU A 199 18.08 9.67 6.84
CA LEU A 199 17.27 9.50 5.64
C LEU A 199 15.94 10.25 5.76
N LEU A 200 15.27 10.17 6.91
CA LEU A 200 14.04 10.91 7.18
C LEU A 200 14.25 12.43 7.17
N ARG A 201 15.38 12.92 7.71
CA ARG A 201 15.73 14.35 7.63
C ARG A 201 15.91 14.83 6.20
N ARG A 202 16.53 14.03 5.33
CA ARG A 202 16.65 14.35 3.89
C ARG A 202 15.26 14.40 3.25
N LEU A 203 14.42 13.41 3.53
CA LEU A 203 13.06 13.32 2.98
C LEU A 203 12.20 14.54 3.35
N THR A 204 12.37 15.09 4.55
CA THR A 204 11.58 16.22 5.08
C THR A 204 12.20 17.59 4.91
N ALA A 205 13.30 17.72 4.15
CA ALA A 205 14.06 18.96 4.05
C ALA A 205 13.25 20.21 3.64
N THR A 206 12.18 20.03 2.86
CA THR A 206 11.29 21.10 2.40
C THR A 206 9.85 20.94 2.87
N ARG A 207 9.61 20.02 3.82
CA ARG A 207 8.27 19.75 4.32
C ARG A 207 7.74 20.96 5.10
N ALA A 208 6.48 21.32 4.86
CA ALA A 208 5.82 22.39 5.59
C ALA A 208 5.77 22.13 7.11
N HIS A 209 5.71 23.20 7.91
CA HIS A 209 5.40 23.09 9.32
C HIS A 209 3.94 22.63 9.51
N TRP A 210 3.69 21.83 10.56
CA TRP A 210 2.37 21.23 10.86
C TRP A 210 1.73 20.56 9.65
N PRO A 211 2.39 19.56 9.04
CA PRO A 211 1.89 18.91 7.82
C PRO A 211 0.68 18.01 8.08
N LEU A 212 0.44 17.66 9.35
CA LEU A 212 -0.65 16.82 9.81
C LEU A 212 -1.55 17.58 10.78
N GLY A 213 -2.85 17.32 10.67
CA GLY A 213 -3.83 17.83 11.64
C GLY A 213 -3.95 16.92 12.87
N THR A 214 -4.59 17.45 13.91
CA THR A 214 -4.82 16.77 15.20
C THR A 214 -5.46 15.39 15.02
N LEU A 215 -6.48 15.27 14.17
CA LEU A 215 -7.20 14.00 13.96
C LEU A 215 -6.34 12.93 13.27
N GLN A 216 -5.43 13.33 12.38
CA GLN A 216 -4.50 12.40 11.72
C GLN A 216 -3.49 11.84 12.74
N LEU A 217 -2.91 12.70 13.57
CA LEU A 217 -1.96 12.29 14.62
C LEU A 217 -2.65 11.40 15.67
N GLU A 218 -3.87 11.76 16.08
CA GLU A 218 -4.68 10.94 17.00
C GLU A 218 -5.00 9.58 16.42
N ALA A 219 -5.41 9.51 15.12
CA ALA A 219 -5.67 8.25 14.46
C ALA A 219 -4.42 7.38 14.34
N LEU A 220 -3.26 7.97 14.03
CA LEU A 220 -2.00 7.24 13.98
C LEU A 220 -1.66 6.65 15.34
N ALA A 221 -1.71 7.44 16.41
CA ALA A 221 -1.46 6.97 17.77
C ALA A 221 -2.43 5.83 18.15
N ALA A 222 -3.73 6.02 17.84
CA ALA A 222 -4.78 5.06 18.17
C ALA A 222 -4.63 3.71 17.45
N CYS A 223 -4.37 3.75 16.14
CA CYS A 223 -4.27 2.54 15.30
C CYS A 223 -2.96 1.74 15.52
N CYS A 224 -1.99 2.31 16.21
CA CYS A 224 -0.74 1.64 16.57
C CYS A 224 -0.69 1.11 18.02
N THR A 225 -1.79 1.20 18.78
CA THR A 225 -1.86 0.57 20.11
C THR A 225 -1.87 -0.96 20.01
N PRO A 226 -1.41 -1.70 21.03
CA PRO A 226 -1.42 -3.17 21.02
C PRO A 226 -2.78 -3.78 20.68
N ASP A 227 -3.87 -3.25 21.26
CA ASP A 227 -5.23 -3.73 21.02
C ASP A 227 -5.67 -3.50 19.56
N ALA A 228 -5.37 -2.33 19.01
CA ALA A 228 -5.65 -2.03 17.61
C ALA A 228 -4.84 -2.95 16.67
N VAL A 229 -3.57 -3.19 16.96
CA VAL A 229 -2.73 -4.12 16.18
C VAL A 229 -3.30 -5.54 16.24
N ALA A 230 -3.76 -5.99 17.40
CA ALA A 230 -4.41 -7.30 17.55
C ALA A 230 -5.72 -7.39 16.74
N ASP A 231 -6.55 -6.33 16.73
CA ASP A 231 -7.77 -6.26 15.92
C ASP A 231 -7.45 -6.25 14.41
N ALA A 232 -6.46 -5.49 13.98
CA ALA A 232 -5.98 -5.49 12.60
C ALA A 232 -5.51 -6.90 12.17
N ALA A 233 -4.74 -7.59 13.01
CA ALA A 233 -4.27 -8.95 12.75
C ALA A 233 -5.42 -9.96 12.65
N ALA A 234 -6.45 -9.84 13.49
CA ALA A 234 -7.67 -10.65 13.38
C ALA A 234 -8.42 -10.35 12.06
N GLY A 235 -8.49 -9.09 11.68
CA GLY A 235 -9.05 -8.65 10.39
C GLY A 235 -8.29 -9.23 9.19
N ALA A 236 -6.95 -9.23 9.24
CA ALA A 236 -6.10 -9.80 8.20
C ALA A 236 -6.35 -11.30 8.00
N ARG A 237 -6.49 -12.08 9.08
CA ARG A 237 -6.82 -13.52 8.99
C ARG A 237 -8.17 -13.76 8.32
N ARG A 238 -9.21 -12.98 8.70
CA ARG A 238 -10.53 -13.09 8.06
C ARG A 238 -10.47 -12.75 6.57
N LEU A 239 -9.72 -11.73 6.23
CA LEU A 239 -9.55 -11.28 4.85
C LEU A 239 -8.77 -12.30 4.00
N ALA A 240 -7.73 -12.91 4.56
CA ALA A 240 -6.96 -13.97 3.90
C ALA A 240 -7.85 -15.18 3.59
N ALA A 241 -8.65 -15.65 4.55
CA ALA A 241 -9.58 -16.75 4.33
C ALA A 241 -10.64 -16.43 3.25
N MET A 242 -11.16 -15.21 3.25
CA MET A 242 -12.09 -14.75 2.21
C MET A 242 -11.41 -14.69 0.82
N ARG A 243 -10.16 -14.23 0.78
CA ARG A 243 -9.37 -14.22 -0.46
C ARG A 243 -9.17 -15.62 -1.02
N GLU A 244 -8.81 -16.58 -0.18
CA GLU A 244 -8.65 -17.98 -0.59
C GLU A 244 -9.92 -18.54 -1.22
N GLN A 245 -11.09 -18.29 -0.60
CA GLN A 245 -12.39 -18.70 -1.15
C GLN A 245 -12.68 -18.05 -2.51
N MET A 246 -12.43 -16.75 -2.63
CA MET A 246 -12.61 -16.01 -3.90
C MET A 246 -11.70 -16.53 -4.99
N VAL A 247 -10.41 -16.78 -4.67
CA VAL A 247 -9.43 -17.35 -5.62
C VAL A 247 -9.86 -18.74 -6.08
N ALA A 248 -10.26 -19.61 -5.15
CA ALA A 248 -10.73 -20.95 -5.46
C ALA A 248 -11.95 -20.93 -6.40
N ALA A 249 -12.90 -20.01 -6.16
CA ALA A 249 -14.10 -19.87 -7.00
C ALA A 249 -13.76 -19.35 -8.40
N LEU A 250 -12.90 -18.33 -8.53
CA LEU A 250 -12.43 -17.82 -9.82
C LEU A 250 -11.72 -18.90 -10.62
N THR A 251 -10.75 -19.59 -9.99
CA THR A 251 -9.98 -20.67 -10.63
C THR A 251 -10.89 -21.85 -11.02
N GLY A 252 -11.83 -22.21 -10.16
CA GLY A 252 -12.85 -23.25 -10.44
C GLY A 252 -13.77 -22.89 -11.61
N SER A 253 -13.94 -21.60 -11.90
CA SER A 253 -14.66 -21.08 -13.08
C SER A 253 -13.75 -20.91 -14.32
N GLY A 254 -12.52 -21.40 -14.29
CA GLY A 254 -11.57 -21.31 -15.41
C GLY A 254 -10.89 -19.94 -15.56
N ILE A 255 -11.00 -19.05 -14.57
CA ILE A 255 -10.39 -17.72 -14.60
C ILE A 255 -8.99 -17.78 -13.93
N PRO A 256 -7.89 -17.57 -14.68
CA PRO A 256 -6.55 -17.58 -14.10
C PRO A 256 -6.35 -16.39 -13.13
N VAL A 257 -5.87 -16.68 -11.92
CA VAL A 257 -5.59 -15.70 -10.88
C VAL A 257 -4.10 -15.70 -10.57
N VAL A 258 -3.49 -14.52 -10.48
CA VAL A 258 -2.10 -14.36 -10.04
C VAL A 258 -1.98 -14.70 -8.56
N ASP A 259 -1.01 -15.56 -8.21
CA ASP A 259 -0.73 -15.85 -6.79
C ASP A 259 -0.23 -14.59 -6.07
N GLY A 260 -0.85 -14.28 -4.95
CA GLY A 260 -0.55 -13.08 -4.16
C GLY A 260 -1.18 -13.14 -2.77
N ARG A 261 -0.96 -12.09 -1.97
CA ARG A 261 -1.41 -12.03 -0.56
C ARG A 261 -2.10 -10.72 -0.18
N ALA A 262 -2.21 -9.75 -1.11
CA ALA A 262 -2.88 -8.48 -0.87
C ALA A 262 -4.42 -8.64 -0.72
N PRO A 263 -5.13 -7.62 -0.21
CA PRO A 263 -6.59 -7.62 -0.07
C PRO A 263 -7.33 -7.44 -1.40
N PHE A 264 -6.76 -7.90 -2.49
CA PHE A 264 -7.32 -7.92 -3.84
C PHE A 264 -6.71 -9.07 -4.63
N VAL A 265 -7.33 -9.38 -5.75
CA VAL A 265 -6.87 -10.40 -6.70
C VAL A 265 -6.65 -9.76 -8.07
N LEU A 266 -5.57 -10.15 -8.74
CA LEU A 266 -5.32 -9.87 -10.16
C LEU A 266 -5.66 -11.12 -10.96
N PHE A 267 -6.51 -11.00 -11.98
CA PHE A 267 -6.91 -12.12 -12.82
C PHE A 267 -6.87 -11.74 -14.30
N ASN A 268 -6.71 -12.75 -15.15
CA ASN A 268 -6.56 -12.59 -16.58
C ASN A 268 -7.81 -13.09 -17.31
N LEU A 269 -8.24 -12.37 -18.35
CA LEU A 269 -9.37 -12.71 -19.20
C LEU A 269 -8.98 -12.47 -20.66
N PRO A 270 -9.48 -13.28 -21.62
CA PRO A 270 -9.23 -13.08 -23.05
C PRO A 270 -9.67 -11.69 -23.56
N ASP A 271 -10.80 -11.18 -23.09
CA ASP A 271 -11.34 -9.85 -23.38
C ASP A 271 -11.80 -9.17 -22.07
N ALA A 272 -10.81 -8.70 -21.30
CA ALA A 272 -11.08 -8.10 -20.00
C ALA A 272 -11.80 -6.75 -20.11
N GLU A 273 -11.61 -6.00 -21.20
CA GLU A 273 -12.30 -4.71 -21.37
C GLU A 273 -13.81 -4.93 -21.66
N LEU A 274 -14.17 -5.91 -22.48
CA LEU A 274 -15.58 -6.27 -22.71
C LEU A 274 -16.22 -6.77 -21.41
N ALA A 275 -15.55 -7.69 -20.70
CA ALA A 275 -16.00 -8.21 -19.42
C ALA A 275 -16.24 -7.07 -18.41
N ARG A 276 -15.29 -6.12 -18.31
CA ARG A 276 -15.42 -4.94 -17.43
C ARG A 276 -16.65 -4.10 -17.77
N LYS A 277 -16.90 -3.81 -19.06
CA LYS A 277 -18.08 -3.04 -19.49
C LYS A 277 -19.40 -3.76 -19.18
N GLN A 278 -19.44 -5.08 -19.37
CA GLN A 278 -20.62 -5.88 -19.04
C GLN A 278 -20.87 -5.96 -17.54
N LEU A 279 -19.81 -6.05 -16.71
CA LEU A 279 -19.92 -5.94 -15.26
C LEU A 279 -20.44 -4.56 -14.84
N ASP A 280 -19.90 -3.48 -15.43
CA ASP A 280 -20.31 -2.11 -15.13
C ASP A 280 -21.80 -1.89 -15.45
N SER A 281 -22.30 -2.42 -16.58
CA SER A 281 -23.73 -2.38 -16.94
C SER A 281 -24.63 -3.13 -15.94
N ARG A 282 -24.07 -4.07 -15.17
CA ARG A 282 -24.74 -4.80 -14.08
C ARG A 282 -24.53 -4.14 -12.70
N GLY A 283 -23.91 -2.95 -12.67
CA GLY A 283 -23.62 -2.22 -11.43
C GLY A 283 -22.47 -2.79 -10.63
N ILE A 284 -21.51 -3.47 -11.28
CA ILE A 284 -20.32 -4.07 -10.64
C ILE A 284 -19.07 -3.40 -11.22
N ALA A 285 -18.32 -2.65 -10.42
CA ALA A 285 -17.09 -1.99 -10.83
C ALA A 285 -15.86 -2.84 -10.46
N VAL A 286 -14.97 -3.08 -11.43
CA VAL A 286 -13.64 -3.69 -11.25
C VAL A 286 -12.56 -2.78 -11.82
N ARG A 287 -11.32 -2.92 -11.37
CA ARG A 287 -10.21 -2.07 -11.81
C ARG A 287 -9.57 -2.61 -13.10
N ARG A 288 -9.57 -1.80 -14.16
CA ARG A 288 -8.73 -2.04 -15.35
C ARG A 288 -7.25 -1.94 -15.00
N CYS A 289 -6.42 -2.77 -15.61
CA CYS A 289 -5.00 -2.85 -15.25
C CYS A 289 -4.02 -2.45 -16.37
N ASP A 290 -4.49 -2.18 -17.56
CA ASP A 290 -3.69 -1.64 -18.68
C ASP A 290 -3.10 -0.25 -18.45
N THR A 291 -3.45 0.40 -17.33
CA THR A 291 -2.85 1.66 -16.86
C THR A 291 -1.61 1.45 -16.00
N PHE A 292 -1.25 0.21 -15.70
CA PHE A 292 -0.04 -0.13 -14.96
C PHE A 292 1.03 -0.62 -15.93
N VAL A 293 2.22 -0.06 -15.87
CA VAL A 293 3.35 -0.49 -16.70
C VAL A 293 3.61 -1.99 -16.51
N GLY A 294 3.72 -2.73 -17.59
CA GLY A 294 3.93 -4.17 -17.60
C GLY A 294 2.67 -5.02 -17.53
N LEU A 295 1.48 -4.39 -17.51
CA LEU A 295 0.19 -5.06 -17.71
C LEU A 295 -0.50 -4.54 -18.98
N ASP A 296 -1.29 -5.41 -19.59
CA ASP A 296 -2.07 -5.13 -20.79
C ASP A 296 -3.58 -5.14 -20.51
N GLY A 297 -4.38 -5.08 -21.58
CA GLY A 297 -5.84 -5.08 -21.52
C GLY A 297 -6.49 -6.42 -21.16
N HIS A 298 -5.71 -7.46 -20.86
CA HIS A 298 -6.21 -8.77 -20.43
C HIS A 298 -6.35 -8.89 -18.90
N TYR A 299 -5.85 -7.92 -18.13
CA TYR A 299 -5.85 -8.00 -16.68
C TYR A 299 -6.91 -7.11 -16.02
N LEU A 300 -7.62 -7.67 -15.06
CA LEU A 300 -8.49 -6.95 -14.14
C LEU A 300 -8.09 -7.23 -12.70
N ARG A 301 -8.29 -6.23 -11.83
CA ARG A 301 -8.08 -6.37 -10.39
C ARG A 301 -9.41 -6.15 -9.65
N ALA A 302 -9.71 -7.02 -8.69
CA ALA A 302 -10.86 -6.89 -7.81
C ALA A 302 -10.45 -6.93 -6.34
N ALA A 303 -10.99 -6.02 -5.52
CA ALA A 303 -10.83 -6.05 -4.08
C ALA A 303 -11.54 -7.28 -3.47
N VAL A 304 -10.96 -7.88 -2.44
CA VAL A 304 -11.59 -8.96 -1.68
C VAL A 304 -12.65 -8.36 -0.75
N ARG A 305 -13.91 -8.72 -0.96
CA ARG A 305 -15.08 -8.22 -0.23
C ARG A 305 -16.08 -9.33 0.03
N HIS A 306 -16.99 -9.14 0.96
CA HIS A 306 -18.04 -10.12 1.28
C HIS A 306 -18.92 -10.48 0.08
N GLU A 307 -19.11 -9.53 -0.83
CA GLU A 307 -19.94 -9.69 -2.04
C GLU A 307 -19.20 -10.38 -3.19
N TRP A 308 -18.01 -10.92 -2.97
CA TRP A 308 -17.23 -11.61 -4.02
C TRP A 308 -18.01 -12.74 -4.73
N PRO A 309 -18.95 -13.48 -4.10
CA PRO A 309 -19.72 -14.50 -4.83
C PRO A 309 -20.55 -13.89 -5.97
N THR A 310 -21.12 -12.68 -5.77
CA THR A 310 -21.86 -11.96 -6.81
C THR A 310 -20.94 -11.58 -7.98
N LEU A 311 -19.71 -11.15 -7.72
CA LEU A 311 -18.74 -10.85 -8.76
C LEU A 311 -18.37 -12.10 -9.57
N VAL A 312 -18.07 -13.24 -8.89
CA VAL A 312 -17.70 -14.48 -9.56
C VAL A 312 -18.84 -14.99 -10.43
N HIS A 313 -20.07 -14.99 -9.91
CA HIS A 313 -21.26 -15.38 -10.68
C HIS A 313 -21.44 -14.50 -11.94
N ALA A 314 -21.36 -13.18 -11.78
CA ALA A 314 -21.48 -12.25 -12.91
C ALA A 314 -20.35 -12.44 -13.94
N LEU A 315 -19.11 -12.71 -13.51
CA LEU A 315 -18.00 -13.04 -14.41
C LEU A 315 -18.25 -14.33 -15.19
N THR A 316 -18.76 -15.38 -14.54
CA THR A 316 -19.08 -16.66 -15.20
C THR A 316 -20.15 -16.45 -16.28
N GLU A 317 -21.19 -15.65 -16.02
CA GLU A 317 -22.22 -15.34 -17.03
C GLU A 317 -21.71 -14.46 -18.20
N VAL A 318 -20.75 -13.57 -17.91
CA VAL A 318 -20.15 -12.69 -18.93
C VAL A 318 -19.23 -13.47 -19.87
N LEU A 319 -18.62 -14.56 -19.38
CA LEU A 319 -17.68 -15.38 -20.13
C LEU A 319 -18.35 -16.58 -20.83
N ALA A 320 -19.61 -16.88 -20.51
CA ALA A 320 -20.42 -17.92 -21.18
C ALA A 320 -20.94 -17.45 -22.56
#